data_30d3bd5d0db093667fb4239109957b90
#
_entry.id   30d3bd5d0db093667fb4239109957b90
#
_cell.length_a   1.000
_cell.length_b   1.000
_cell.length_c   1.000
_cell.angle_alpha   90.00
_cell.angle_beta   90.00
_cell.angle_gamma   90.00
#
_symmetry.space_group_name_H-M   'P 1'
#
loop_
_entity.id
_entity.type
_entity.pdbx_description
1 polymer ?
#
loop_
_entity_poly.entity_id
_entity_poly.type
_entity_poly.pdbx_seq_one_letter_code
_entity_poly.pdbx_strand_id
1 'polypeptide(L)'
;MPTDSSPEALLDGAVETTVDRRTALVPTALLMAAILLVAGNLRPVVTSIGPVLDEVRTALRASAGWASVLTAVPGLCFGLAGFLAPVTARRLGLARAIGLAMVLVTIGSLARVLDGSAVMLTGTLVACAGIAVCNVLLPVVVKESYPRRIGLITGLYTAVLQGAAALGSLATPLVADAAGGWRIGLGEWALLAAVGTVGWMLAARHGRATQVAAAAPAEPRRSLLRNRLAWAVTVFFGLQSMFAYVMMGWAPQVLIAAGVSRAEAGAMTAVMSLIGVPLSLVIAPLAARQRSQSPWLVGISAVAVIGLVGLLVAPAALPWVWAVTLGIGMGVFPIAVTIISLRTRTPADTRQLSTMSQGIGYLLAAVGPLLFGILHGVTGGWTASLAIVLAGVGVQLVVGAFAGRHRYV
;
A
#
# COMPACT_ATOMS: atom_id res chain seq x y z
N MET A 1 -1.95 79.24 -5.22
CA MET A 1 -1.13 78.18 -4.58
C MET A 1 -1.99 76.95 -4.45
N PRO A 2 -1.77 75.92 -5.25
CA PRO A 2 -2.43 74.66 -5.09
C PRO A 2 -1.54 73.72 -4.24
N THR A 3 -2.14 73.09 -3.27
CA THR A 3 -1.55 72.05 -2.43
C THR A 3 -1.49 70.73 -3.18
N ASP A 4 -0.28 70.27 -3.39
CA ASP A 4 0.11 69.01 -3.96
C ASP A 4 -0.26 67.89 -2.97
N SER A 5 -1.29 67.07 -3.33
CA SER A 5 -1.63 65.84 -2.67
C SER A 5 -1.17 64.68 -3.52
N SER A 6 0.08 64.27 -3.30
CA SER A 6 0.70 63.10 -3.98
C SER A 6 -0.06 61.83 -3.68
N PRO A 7 -0.27 60.97 -4.69
CA PRO A 7 -0.97 59.67 -4.56
C PRO A 7 -0.18 58.58 -3.84
N GLU A 8 1.04 58.88 -3.36
CA GLU A 8 1.94 57.88 -2.74
C GLU A 8 1.54 57.51 -1.28
N ALA A 9 0.72 58.33 -0.61
CA ALA A 9 0.33 58.06 0.77
C ALA A 9 -0.80 57.02 0.94
N LEU A 10 -1.37 56.48 -0.14
CA LEU A 10 -2.47 55.48 -0.13
C LEU A 10 -2.01 54.06 -0.42
N LEU A 11 -0.71 53.81 -0.68
CA LEU A 11 -0.16 52.46 -0.96
C LEU A 11 0.56 51.79 0.22
N ASP A 12 0.74 52.51 1.32
CA ASP A 12 1.42 51.99 2.51
C ASP A 12 0.47 51.26 3.51
N GLY A 13 -0.81 51.09 3.13
CA GLY A 13 -1.79 50.32 3.85
C GLY A 13 -1.94 48.87 3.31
N ALA A 14 -0.96 48.34 2.58
CA ALA A 14 -0.91 46.92 2.28
C ALA A 14 -0.74 46.17 3.59
N VAL A 15 -1.86 45.66 4.10
CA VAL A 15 -1.91 44.69 5.18
C VAL A 15 -0.95 43.57 4.79
N GLU A 16 0.29 43.62 5.29
CA GLU A 16 1.10 42.43 5.44
C GLU A 16 0.28 41.44 6.26
N THR A 17 -0.48 40.61 5.57
CA THR A 17 -0.96 39.37 6.12
C THR A 17 0.31 38.60 6.45
N THR A 18 0.81 38.80 7.64
CA THR A 18 1.79 37.93 8.29
C THR A 18 1.15 36.55 8.30
N VAL A 19 1.37 35.80 7.21
CA VAL A 19 1.15 34.34 7.22
C VAL A 19 1.99 33.84 8.38
N ASP A 20 1.30 33.54 9.47
CA ASP A 20 1.93 33.04 10.70
C ASP A 20 2.73 31.78 10.32
N ARG A 21 4.04 31.96 10.13
CA ARG A 21 5.03 30.91 9.82
C ARG A 21 5.27 29.96 11.00
N ARG A 22 4.31 29.89 11.90
CA ARG A 22 4.43 29.14 13.15
C ARG A 22 3.73 27.83 13.08
N THR A 23 4.07 26.88 12.22
CA THR A 23 3.63 25.49 12.48
C THR A 23 4.16 24.46 11.46
N ALA A 24 5.32 24.67 10.88
CA ALA A 24 6.00 23.54 10.25
C ALA A 24 6.58 22.66 11.37
N LEU A 25 6.32 21.37 11.34
CA LEU A 25 7.11 20.40 12.09
C LEU A 25 8.56 20.67 11.73
N VAL A 26 9.35 21.12 12.73
CA VAL A 26 10.79 21.34 12.50
C VAL A 26 11.34 20.01 11.98
N PRO A 27 11.96 19.96 10.80
CA PRO A 27 12.48 18.72 10.24
C PRO A 27 13.66 18.26 11.10
N THR A 28 13.31 17.55 12.16
CA THR A 28 14.28 16.95 13.07
C THR A 28 14.63 15.56 12.60
N ALA A 29 15.82 15.08 12.94
CA ALA A 29 16.19 13.66 12.73
C ALA A 29 15.16 12.71 13.38
N LEU A 30 14.54 13.14 14.50
CA LEU A 30 13.49 12.40 15.19
C LEU A 30 12.23 12.21 14.34
N LEU A 31 11.77 13.25 13.63
CA LEU A 31 10.61 13.15 12.74
C LEU A 31 10.91 12.20 11.56
N MET A 32 12.11 12.30 10.98
CA MET A 32 12.55 11.39 9.93
C MET A 32 12.54 9.94 10.43
N ALA A 33 13.15 9.67 11.57
CA ALA A 33 13.16 8.33 12.18
C ALA A 33 11.73 7.83 12.44
N ALA A 34 10.84 8.69 12.94
CA ALA A 34 9.43 8.34 13.17
C ALA A 34 8.70 8.00 11.86
N ILE A 35 8.91 8.77 10.77
CA ILE A 35 8.35 8.47 9.45
C ILE A 35 8.82 7.09 8.96
N LEU A 36 10.11 6.78 9.11
CA LEU A 36 10.67 5.49 8.69
C LEU A 36 10.15 4.34 9.56
N LEU A 37 10.03 4.54 10.89
CA LEU A 37 9.44 3.56 11.79
C LEU A 37 7.97 3.29 11.44
N VAL A 38 7.17 4.33 11.17
CA VAL A 38 5.79 4.15 10.70
C VAL A 38 5.80 3.37 9.38
N ALA A 39 6.61 3.76 8.39
CA ALA A 39 6.71 3.07 7.10
C ALA A 39 7.07 1.59 7.25
N GLY A 40 8.00 1.26 8.14
CA GLY A 40 8.42 -0.10 8.47
C GLY A 40 7.29 -0.99 9.04
N ASN A 41 6.23 -0.37 9.57
CA ASN A 41 5.07 -1.09 10.11
C ASN A 41 3.93 -1.32 9.10
N LEU A 42 4.00 -0.71 7.91
CA LEU A 42 2.86 -0.71 6.97
C LEU A 42 2.71 -2.02 6.17
N ARG A 43 3.68 -2.91 6.20
CA ARG A 43 3.67 -4.14 5.40
C ARG A 43 3.79 -5.44 6.18
N PRO A 44 4.59 -5.56 7.25
CA PRO A 44 4.83 -6.85 7.92
C PRO A 44 3.56 -7.55 8.36
N VAL A 45 2.56 -6.82 8.88
CA VAL A 45 1.27 -7.38 9.28
C VAL A 45 0.57 -8.14 8.15
N VAL A 46 0.75 -7.66 6.90
CA VAL A 46 0.15 -8.26 5.70
C VAL A 46 1.00 -9.41 5.18
N THR A 47 2.33 -9.21 5.08
CA THR A 47 3.22 -10.16 4.41
C THR A 47 3.67 -11.31 5.30
N SER A 48 3.62 -11.16 6.63
CA SER A 48 3.99 -12.19 7.60
C SER A 48 3.05 -13.40 7.64
N ILE A 49 1.77 -13.19 7.28
CA ILE A 49 0.77 -14.26 7.42
C ILE A 49 0.90 -15.35 6.36
N GLY A 50 1.29 -15.00 5.13
CA GLY A 50 1.34 -15.93 4.00
C GLY A 50 2.16 -17.21 4.30
N PRO A 51 3.43 -17.11 4.72
CA PRO A 51 4.27 -18.28 4.98
C PRO A 51 3.77 -19.20 6.11
N VAL A 52 3.02 -18.66 7.09
CA VAL A 52 2.53 -19.41 8.27
C VAL A 52 1.01 -19.65 8.22
N LEU A 53 0.35 -19.30 7.12
CA LEU A 53 -1.12 -19.28 7.02
C LEU A 53 -1.75 -20.65 7.33
N ASP A 54 -1.20 -21.73 6.80
CA ASP A 54 -1.75 -23.08 7.02
C ASP A 54 -1.54 -23.57 8.45
N GLU A 55 -0.40 -23.26 9.06
CA GLU A 55 -0.14 -23.55 10.48
C GLU A 55 -1.14 -22.82 11.38
N VAL A 56 -1.35 -21.53 11.14
CA VAL A 56 -2.33 -20.71 11.86
C VAL A 56 -3.74 -21.27 11.68
N ARG A 57 -4.13 -21.58 10.45
CA ARG A 57 -5.44 -22.14 10.11
C ARG A 57 -5.70 -23.45 10.86
N THR A 58 -4.73 -24.32 10.87
CA THR A 58 -4.80 -25.64 11.54
C THR A 58 -4.86 -25.48 13.05
N ALA A 59 -3.99 -24.65 13.63
CA ALA A 59 -3.93 -24.40 15.07
C ALA A 59 -5.23 -23.76 15.60
N LEU A 60 -5.85 -22.86 14.84
CA LEU A 60 -7.14 -22.22 15.20
C LEU A 60 -8.37 -23.00 14.75
N ARG A 61 -8.21 -24.19 14.16
CA ARG A 61 -9.28 -25.03 13.59
C ARG A 61 -10.19 -24.24 12.64
N ALA A 62 -9.59 -23.32 11.87
CA ALA A 62 -10.31 -22.42 10.99
C ALA A 62 -10.51 -23.03 9.60
N SER A 63 -11.60 -22.62 8.92
CA SER A 63 -11.92 -23.07 7.57
C SER A 63 -11.04 -22.41 6.50
N ALA A 64 -11.01 -22.98 5.29
CA ALA A 64 -10.39 -22.34 4.13
C ALA A 64 -11.03 -20.98 3.81
N GLY A 65 -12.36 -20.86 3.98
CA GLY A 65 -13.05 -19.58 3.83
C GLY A 65 -12.59 -18.51 4.79
N TRP A 66 -12.28 -18.89 6.04
CA TRP A 66 -11.70 -17.95 7.01
C TRP A 66 -10.33 -17.42 6.54
N ALA A 67 -9.45 -18.29 6.04
CA ALA A 67 -8.15 -17.89 5.51
C ALA A 67 -8.29 -16.93 4.31
N SER A 68 -9.30 -17.18 3.46
CA SER A 68 -9.62 -16.30 2.33
C SER A 68 -10.07 -14.90 2.79
N VAL A 69 -10.91 -14.83 3.82
CA VAL A 69 -11.34 -13.56 4.41
C VAL A 69 -10.13 -12.85 5.05
N LEU A 70 -9.31 -13.56 5.82
CA LEU A 70 -8.13 -13.01 6.48
C LEU A 70 -7.18 -12.33 5.48
N THR A 71 -6.92 -12.96 4.36
CA THR A 71 -6.02 -12.43 3.30
C THR A 71 -6.66 -11.31 2.47
N ALA A 72 -7.99 -11.18 2.47
CA ALA A 72 -8.71 -10.09 1.80
C ALA A 72 -8.82 -8.81 2.65
N VAL A 73 -8.73 -8.93 3.99
CA VAL A 73 -8.86 -7.81 4.94
C VAL A 73 -8.00 -6.59 4.57
N PRO A 74 -6.71 -6.71 4.19
CA PRO A 74 -5.90 -5.55 3.84
C PRO A 74 -6.49 -4.75 2.69
N GLY A 75 -6.95 -5.40 1.62
CA GLY A 75 -7.57 -4.74 0.47
C GLY A 75 -8.84 -3.99 0.84
N LEU A 76 -9.70 -4.58 1.67
CA LEU A 76 -10.91 -3.93 2.18
C LEU A 76 -10.58 -2.68 3.00
N CYS A 77 -9.64 -2.79 3.94
CA CYS A 77 -9.21 -1.66 4.77
C CYS A 77 -8.63 -0.52 3.93
N PHE A 78 -7.81 -0.82 2.93
CA PHE A 78 -7.21 0.19 2.06
C PHE A 78 -8.24 0.87 1.16
N GLY A 79 -9.25 0.13 0.67
CA GLY A 79 -10.37 0.71 -0.07
C GLY A 79 -11.17 1.71 0.76
N LEU A 80 -11.47 1.36 2.00
CA LEU A 80 -12.23 2.23 2.92
C LEU A 80 -11.41 3.41 3.44
N ALA A 81 -10.10 3.25 3.62
CA ALA A 81 -9.22 4.30 4.15
C ALA A 81 -9.16 5.53 3.26
N GLY A 82 -9.28 5.39 1.96
CA GLY A 82 -9.36 6.52 1.03
C GLY A 82 -10.44 7.54 1.40
N PHE A 83 -11.52 7.08 2.02
CA PHE A 83 -12.65 7.91 2.48
C PHE A 83 -12.50 8.33 3.96
N LEU A 84 -11.99 7.44 4.82
CA LEU A 84 -11.96 7.65 6.27
C LEU A 84 -10.74 8.44 6.74
N ALA A 85 -9.58 8.25 6.16
CA ALA A 85 -8.34 8.89 6.59
C ALA A 85 -8.39 10.43 6.52
N PRO A 86 -8.92 11.06 5.44
CA PRO A 86 -9.08 12.52 5.41
C PRO A 86 -10.04 13.05 6.46
N VAL A 87 -11.09 12.30 6.80
CA VAL A 87 -12.06 12.67 7.84
C VAL A 87 -11.39 12.61 9.22
N THR A 88 -10.64 11.54 9.48
CA THR A 88 -9.89 11.37 10.72
C THR A 88 -8.85 12.47 10.92
N ALA A 89 -8.08 12.78 9.85
CA ALA A 89 -7.09 13.85 9.89
C ALA A 89 -7.71 15.24 10.12
N ARG A 90 -8.89 15.51 9.54
CA ARG A 90 -9.61 16.78 9.79
C ARG A 90 -10.12 16.91 11.22
N ARG A 91 -10.59 15.82 11.83
CA ARG A 91 -11.15 15.85 13.21
C ARG A 91 -10.08 15.86 14.30
N LEU A 92 -9.02 15.07 14.13
CA LEU A 92 -7.99 14.86 15.16
C LEU A 92 -6.69 15.65 14.90
N GLY A 93 -6.50 16.17 13.69
CA GLY A 93 -5.22 16.66 13.22
C GLY A 93 -4.31 15.51 12.75
N LEU A 94 -3.37 15.83 11.84
CA LEU A 94 -2.53 14.85 11.13
C LEU A 94 -1.68 13.98 12.09
N ALA A 95 -1.01 14.61 13.07
CA ALA A 95 -0.13 13.92 14.00
C ALA A 95 -0.90 12.95 14.93
N ARG A 96 -2.05 13.37 15.44
CA ARG A 96 -2.89 12.52 16.32
C ARG A 96 -3.56 11.38 15.54
N ALA A 97 -3.96 11.64 14.29
CA ALA A 97 -4.56 10.63 13.43
C ALA A 97 -3.57 9.48 13.14
N ILE A 98 -2.30 9.80 12.82
CA ILE A 98 -1.26 8.79 12.65
C ILE A 98 -0.92 8.10 13.98
N GLY A 99 -0.85 8.84 15.09
CA GLY A 99 -0.63 8.28 16.42
C GLY A 99 -1.69 7.24 16.79
N LEU A 100 -2.98 7.59 16.62
CA LEU A 100 -4.10 6.66 16.83
C LEU A 100 -4.01 5.46 15.89
N ALA A 101 -3.69 5.68 14.62
CA ALA A 101 -3.52 4.62 13.64
C ALA A 101 -2.42 3.63 14.05
N MET A 102 -1.27 4.12 14.53
CA MET A 102 -0.18 3.28 15.03
C MET A 102 -0.55 2.51 16.30
N VAL A 103 -1.34 3.10 17.21
CA VAL A 103 -1.91 2.39 18.36
C VAL A 103 -2.81 1.24 17.89
N LEU A 104 -3.66 1.47 16.89
CA LEU A 104 -4.50 0.41 16.28
C LEU A 104 -3.64 -0.70 15.64
N VAL A 105 -2.53 -0.34 14.96
CA VAL A 105 -1.59 -1.35 14.43
C VAL A 105 -1.02 -2.20 15.57
N THR A 106 -0.59 -1.57 16.67
CA THR A 106 -0.01 -2.28 17.82
C THR A 106 -1.02 -3.21 18.49
N ILE A 107 -2.21 -2.69 18.84
CA ILE A 107 -3.27 -3.47 19.50
C ILE A 107 -3.74 -4.60 18.61
N GLY A 108 -3.98 -4.31 17.32
CA GLY A 108 -4.40 -5.32 16.36
C GLY A 108 -3.35 -6.41 16.17
N SER A 109 -2.06 -6.05 16.10
CA SER A 109 -0.96 -7.02 16.00
C SER A 109 -0.83 -7.90 17.26
N LEU A 110 -1.04 -7.35 18.45
CA LEU A 110 -1.10 -8.11 19.70
C LEU A 110 -2.31 -9.05 19.73
N ALA A 111 -3.49 -8.58 19.30
CA ALA A 111 -4.69 -9.39 19.27
C ALA A 111 -4.56 -10.62 18.34
N ARG A 112 -3.77 -10.51 17.25
CA ARG A 112 -3.56 -11.60 16.28
C ARG A 112 -2.90 -12.85 16.88
N VAL A 113 -2.18 -12.72 17.96
CA VAL A 113 -1.44 -13.85 18.59
C VAL A 113 -2.20 -14.49 19.74
N LEU A 114 -3.38 -13.95 20.06
CA LEU A 114 -4.28 -14.56 21.04
C LEU A 114 -5.06 -15.72 20.43
N ASP A 115 -5.72 -16.52 21.28
CA ASP A 115 -6.54 -17.63 20.83
C ASP A 115 -7.86 -17.16 20.19
N GLY A 116 -8.29 -17.92 19.20
CA GLY A 116 -9.56 -17.75 18.53
C GLY A 116 -9.45 -17.17 17.13
N SER A 117 -10.05 -17.87 16.16
CA SER A 117 -10.06 -17.44 14.76
C SER A 117 -10.75 -16.09 14.55
N ALA A 118 -11.81 -15.79 15.31
CA ALA A 118 -12.50 -14.50 15.29
C ALA A 118 -11.61 -13.38 15.87
N VAL A 119 -10.87 -13.66 16.94
CA VAL A 119 -9.95 -12.68 17.57
C VAL A 119 -8.83 -12.32 16.62
N MET A 120 -8.22 -13.30 15.96
CA MET A 120 -7.18 -13.06 14.96
C MET A 120 -7.70 -12.25 13.76
N LEU A 121 -8.89 -12.57 13.25
CA LEU A 121 -9.51 -11.83 12.15
C LEU A 121 -9.78 -10.38 12.54
N THR A 122 -10.37 -10.15 13.73
CA THR A 122 -10.64 -8.82 14.27
C THR A 122 -9.34 -8.05 14.50
N GLY A 123 -8.32 -8.68 15.10
CA GLY A 123 -7.00 -8.08 15.29
C GLY A 123 -6.36 -7.66 13.96
N THR A 124 -6.46 -8.51 12.93
CA THR A 124 -5.99 -8.20 11.58
C THR A 124 -6.76 -7.03 10.99
N LEU A 125 -8.09 -6.98 11.14
CA LEU A 125 -8.91 -5.87 10.68
C LEU A 125 -8.50 -4.55 11.34
N VAL A 126 -8.32 -4.55 12.66
CA VAL A 126 -7.91 -3.36 13.45
C VAL A 126 -6.51 -2.89 13.03
N ALA A 127 -5.55 -3.82 12.91
CA ALA A 127 -4.20 -3.48 12.45
C ALA A 127 -4.21 -2.91 11.02
N CYS A 128 -4.91 -3.56 10.09
CA CYS A 128 -5.01 -3.11 8.70
C CYS A 128 -5.74 -1.77 8.57
N ALA A 129 -6.73 -1.48 9.40
CA ALA A 129 -7.37 -0.17 9.44
C ALA A 129 -6.38 0.94 9.83
N GLY A 130 -5.54 0.70 10.86
CA GLY A 130 -4.46 1.61 11.22
C GLY A 130 -3.43 1.79 10.10
N ILE A 131 -2.96 0.69 9.51
CA ILE A 131 -2.03 0.71 8.35
C ILE A 131 -2.62 1.54 7.21
N ALA A 132 -3.89 1.34 6.90
CA ALA A 132 -4.57 2.01 5.80
C ALA A 132 -4.65 3.53 6.00
N VAL A 133 -4.92 4.00 7.22
CA VAL A 133 -4.87 5.42 7.57
C VAL A 133 -3.46 5.97 7.43
N CYS A 134 -2.43 5.26 7.93
CA CYS A 134 -1.04 5.67 7.81
C CYS A 134 -0.59 5.76 6.34
N ASN A 135 -0.97 4.80 5.48
CA ASN A 135 -0.66 4.82 4.04
C ASN A 135 -1.18 6.09 3.33
N VAL A 136 -2.35 6.59 3.73
CA VAL A 136 -2.93 7.81 3.15
C VAL A 136 -2.27 9.07 3.72
N LEU A 137 -1.99 9.10 5.03
CA LEU A 137 -1.55 10.32 5.72
C LEU A 137 -0.02 10.52 5.70
N LEU A 138 0.79 9.45 5.61
CA LEU A 138 2.24 9.56 5.63
C LEU A 138 2.81 10.40 4.47
N PRO A 139 2.35 10.26 3.21
CA PRO A 139 2.76 11.15 2.13
C PRO A 139 2.42 12.63 2.38
N VAL A 140 1.32 12.90 3.09
CA VAL A 140 0.93 14.28 3.46
C VAL A 140 1.95 14.86 4.45
N VAL A 141 2.33 14.10 5.48
CA VAL A 141 3.40 14.52 6.42
C VAL A 141 4.70 14.82 5.70
N VAL A 142 5.11 13.94 4.79
CA VAL A 142 6.34 14.13 4.01
C VAL A 142 6.29 15.41 3.19
N LYS A 143 5.17 15.66 2.51
CA LYS A 143 4.99 16.86 1.68
C LYS A 143 5.03 18.15 2.51
N GLU A 144 4.39 18.16 3.67
CA GLU A 144 4.33 19.33 4.54
C GLU A 144 5.64 19.57 5.28
N SER A 145 6.30 18.51 5.79
CA SER A 145 7.51 18.64 6.62
C SER A 145 8.79 18.75 5.80
N TYR A 146 8.84 18.18 4.59
CA TYR A 146 10.06 18.14 3.76
C TYR A 146 9.82 18.61 2.32
N PRO A 147 9.25 19.81 2.08
CA PRO A 147 8.85 20.28 0.74
C PRO A 147 10.02 20.33 -0.26
N ARG A 148 11.26 20.59 0.21
CA ARG A 148 12.46 20.63 -0.63
C ARG A 148 13.09 19.27 -0.90
N ARG A 149 12.67 18.21 -0.19
CA ARG A 149 13.25 16.85 -0.25
C ARG A 149 12.19 15.76 -0.42
N ILE A 150 11.02 16.12 -0.93
CA ILE A 150 9.87 15.17 -1.06
C ILE A 150 10.30 13.88 -1.76
N GLY A 151 10.99 13.97 -2.89
CA GLY A 151 11.41 12.79 -3.67
C GLY A 151 12.34 11.86 -2.88
N LEU A 152 13.35 12.42 -2.20
CA LEU A 152 14.29 11.65 -1.38
C LEU A 152 13.58 10.92 -0.22
N ILE A 153 12.76 11.66 0.53
CA ILE A 153 12.08 11.10 1.70
C ILE A 153 11.04 10.06 1.28
N THR A 154 10.30 10.33 0.19
CA THR A 154 9.35 9.36 -0.38
C THR A 154 10.08 8.10 -0.84
N GLY A 155 11.20 8.23 -1.54
CA GLY A 155 12.03 7.09 -1.94
C GLY A 155 12.51 6.28 -0.73
N LEU A 156 13.01 6.96 0.31
CA LEU A 156 13.53 6.32 1.51
C LEU A 156 12.43 5.55 2.28
N TYR A 157 11.28 6.19 2.56
CA TYR A 157 10.22 5.47 3.28
C TYR A 157 9.61 4.35 2.43
N THR A 158 9.56 4.49 1.11
CA THR A 158 9.09 3.40 0.21
C THR A 158 10.07 2.23 0.23
N ALA A 159 11.38 2.49 0.24
CA ALA A 159 12.39 1.44 0.38
C ALA A 159 12.27 0.70 1.72
N VAL A 160 12.09 1.43 2.83
CA VAL A 160 11.84 0.84 4.16
C VAL A 160 10.56 0.02 4.17
N LEU A 161 9.47 0.50 3.57
CA LEU A 161 8.20 -0.20 3.45
C LEU A 161 8.37 -1.54 2.70
N GLN A 162 9.10 -1.55 1.59
CA GLN A 162 9.35 -2.77 0.80
C GLN A 162 10.33 -3.71 1.51
N GLY A 163 11.37 -3.18 2.16
CA GLY A 163 12.28 -3.96 2.99
C GLY A 163 11.55 -4.62 4.17
N ALA A 164 10.65 -3.90 4.82
CA ALA A 164 9.81 -4.44 5.90
C ALA A 164 8.82 -5.50 5.38
N ALA A 165 8.29 -5.34 4.16
CA ALA A 165 7.48 -6.38 3.53
C ALA A 165 8.27 -7.68 3.32
N ALA A 166 9.51 -7.55 2.85
CA ALA A 166 10.42 -8.68 2.67
C ALA A 166 10.77 -9.34 4.00
N LEU A 167 11.10 -8.53 5.02
CA LEU A 167 11.39 -9.05 6.36
C LEU A 167 10.17 -9.77 6.95
N GLY A 168 8.94 -9.25 6.75
CA GLY A 168 7.71 -9.90 7.18
C GLY A 168 7.56 -11.32 6.64
N SER A 169 7.87 -11.52 5.36
CA SER A 169 7.78 -12.83 4.72
C SER A 169 8.94 -13.76 5.09
N LEU A 170 10.14 -13.21 5.27
CA LEU A 170 11.35 -13.99 5.54
C LEU A 170 11.50 -14.34 7.02
N ALA A 171 11.40 -13.35 7.92
CA ALA A 171 11.70 -13.54 9.34
C ALA A 171 10.61 -14.33 10.06
N THR A 172 9.33 -14.11 9.74
CA THR A 172 8.22 -14.76 10.43
C THR A 172 8.33 -16.31 10.47
N PRO A 173 8.54 -17.02 9.35
CA PRO A 173 8.66 -18.47 9.42
C PRO A 173 9.94 -18.91 10.16
N LEU A 174 11.05 -18.19 10.00
CA LEU A 174 12.32 -18.50 10.69
C LEU A 174 12.17 -18.35 12.21
N VAL A 175 11.54 -17.28 12.66
CA VAL A 175 11.28 -17.04 14.10
C VAL A 175 10.25 -18.04 14.64
N ALA A 176 9.21 -18.35 13.86
CA ALA A 176 8.22 -19.35 14.26
C ALA A 176 8.87 -20.73 14.47
N ASP A 177 9.74 -21.15 13.55
CA ASP A 177 10.44 -22.44 13.64
C ASP A 177 11.45 -22.46 14.80
N ALA A 178 12.17 -21.36 15.04
CA ALA A 178 13.17 -21.26 16.10
C ALA A 178 12.59 -21.10 17.51
N ALA A 179 11.46 -20.39 17.64
CA ALA A 179 10.89 -19.99 18.94
C ALA A 179 9.64 -20.79 19.34
N GLY A 180 9.27 -21.81 18.58
CA GLY A 180 8.22 -22.76 18.96
C GLY A 180 6.80 -22.35 18.53
N GLY A 181 6.63 -21.64 17.43
CA GLY A 181 5.34 -21.51 16.77
C GLY A 181 4.99 -20.15 16.19
N TRP A 182 3.97 -20.14 15.39
CA TRP A 182 3.48 -18.99 14.62
C TRP A 182 3.12 -17.75 15.47
N ARG A 183 2.74 -17.96 16.76
CA ARG A 183 2.37 -16.83 17.64
C ARG A 183 3.56 -15.91 17.90
N ILE A 184 4.75 -16.48 18.08
CA ILE A 184 5.97 -15.69 18.31
C ILE A 184 6.40 -15.04 17.00
N GLY A 185 6.40 -15.80 15.90
CA GLY A 185 6.72 -15.27 14.58
C GLY A 185 5.81 -14.11 14.12
N LEU A 186 4.53 -14.14 14.47
CA LEU A 186 3.65 -12.99 14.21
C LEU A 186 3.74 -11.91 15.28
N GLY A 187 4.07 -12.28 16.53
CA GLY A 187 4.14 -11.38 17.67
C GLY A 187 5.30 -10.39 17.61
N GLU A 188 6.42 -10.75 16.96
CA GLU A 188 7.56 -9.85 16.78
C GLU A 188 7.18 -8.53 16.09
N TRP A 189 6.19 -8.57 15.20
CA TRP A 189 5.69 -7.37 14.49
C TRP A 189 4.87 -6.44 15.39
N ALA A 190 4.29 -6.97 16.47
CA ALA A 190 3.64 -6.14 17.49
C ALA A 190 4.67 -5.31 18.27
N LEU A 191 5.86 -5.87 18.53
CA LEU A 191 6.97 -5.14 19.15
C LEU A 191 7.44 -4.00 18.23
N LEU A 192 7.64 -4.26 16.95
CA LEU A 192 7.99 -3.21 15.97
C LEU A 192 6.92 -2.12 15.92
N ALA A 193 5.63 -2.51 15.96
CA ALA A 193 4.51 -1.56 15.97
C ALA A 193 4.50 -0.71 17.25
N ALA A 194 4.79 -1.30 18.40
CA ALA A 194 4.92 -0.56 19.67
C ALA A 194 6.07 0.46 19.62
N VAL A 195 7.25 0.05 19.10
CA VAL A 195 8.40 0.96 18.91
C VAL A 195 8.03 2.09 17.94
N GLY A 196 7.37 1.78 16.83
CA GLY A 196 6.88 2.78 15.87
C GLY A 196 5.88 3.74 16.48
N THR A 197 4.96 3.24 17.32
CA THR A 197 3.98 4.04 18.04
C THR A 197 4.65 5.02 19.00
N VAL A 198 5.58 4.53 19.83
CA VAL A 198 6.34 5.36 20.78
C VAL A 198 7.17 6.40 20.03
N GLY A 199 7.90 5.97 18.99
CA GLY A 199 8.72 6.88 18.17
C GLY A 199 7.89 8.00 17.53
N TRP A 200 6.69 7.67 17.01
CA TRP A 200 5.77 8.68 16.47
C TRP A 200 5.24 9.63 17.54
N MET A 201 4.84 9.11 18.71
CA MET A 201 4.34 9.92 19.80
C MET A 201 5.39 10.89 20.33
N LEU A 202 6.65 10.47 20.44
CA LEU A 202 7.77 11.32 20.83
C LEU A 202 8.01 12.43 19.79
N ALA A 203 8.04 12.08 18.51
CA ALA A 203 8.19 13.07 17.43
C ALA A 203 7.03 14.08 17.40
N ALA A 204 5.80 13.62 17.60
CA ALA A 204 4.61 14.46 17.60
C ALA A 204 4.54 15.43 18.80
N ARG A 205 5.14 15.07 19.96
CA ARG A 205 5.23 15.95 21.14
C ARG A 205 6.23 17.10 20.93
N HIS A 206 7.33 16.85 20.21
CA HIS A 206 8.39 17.84 19.96
C HIS A 206 8.10 18.71 18.73
N GLY A 207 7.17 18.27 17.84
CA GLY A 207 6.75 19.04 16.69
C GLY A 207 5.38 19.68 16.93
N ARG A 208 5.24 21.00 16.64
CA ARG A 208 3.91 21.61 16.56
C ARG A 208 3.17 20.99 15.38
N ALA A 209 2.10 20.24 15.69
CA ALA A 209 1.28 19.61 14.67
C ALA A 209 0.70 20.68 13.75
N THR A 210 1.05 20.63 12.47
CA THR A 210 0.49 21.49 11.45
C THR A 210 -1.02 21.24 11.38
N GLN A 211 -1.81 22.29 11.55
CA GLN A 211 -3.22 22.23 11.21
C GLN A 211 -3.30 21.99 9.71
N VAL A 212 -3.96 20.91 9.32
CA VAL A 212 -4.29 20.69 7.91
C VAL A 212 -5.13 21.88 7.48
N ALA A 213 -4.60 22.69 6.58
CA ALA A 213 -5.37 23.78 5.99
C ALA A 213 -6.70 23.22 5.50
N ALA A 214 -7.79 23.83 5.92
CA ALA A 214 -9.13 23.43 5.50
C ALA A 214 -9.12 23.26 3.99
N ALA A 215 -9.59 22.12 3.51
CA ALA A 215 -9.63 21.85 2.08
C ALA A 215 -10.34 23.02 1.40
N ALA A 216 -9.69 23.62 0.41
CA ALA A 216 -10.28 24.68 -0.41
C ALA A 216 -11.69 24.29 -0.85
N PRO A 217 -12.64 25.25 -0.95
CA PRO A 217 -14.01 24.99 -1.36
C PRO A 217 -14.02 24.08 -2.60
N ALA A 218 -14.89 23.09 -2.58
CA ALA A 218 -14.98 22.14 -3.68
C ALA A 218 -15.48 22.89 -4.93
N GLU A 219 -14.60 23.07 -5.92
CA GLU A 219 -15.03 23.47 -7.27
C GLU A 219 -16.07 22.47 -7.81
N PRO A 220 -16.99 22.92 -8.71
CA PRO A 220 -18.04 22.08 -9.24
C PRO A 220 -17.44 20.82 -9.88
N ARG A 221 -17.77 19.67 -9.31
CA ARG A 221 -17.17 18.37 -9.64
C ARG A 221 -17.79 17.82 -10.92
N ARG A 222 -17.03 17.75 -12.02
CA ARG A 222 -17.37 16.82 -13.10
C ARG A 222 -17.19 15.39 -12.58
N SER A 223 -18.28 14.61 -12.58
CA SER A 223 -18.19 13.22 -12.14
C SER A 223 -17.33 12.39 -13.10
N LEU A 224 -16.21 11.85 -12.64
CA LEU A 224 -15.35 10.95 -13.43
C LEU A 224 -15.97 9.54 -13.61
N LEU A 225 -17.10 9.24 -12.95
CA LEU A 225 -17.77 7.95 -13.07
C LEU A 225 -18.27 7.61 -14.47
N ARG A 226 -18.45 8.62 -15.35
CA ARG A 226 -18.79 8.41 -16.77
C ARG A 226 -17.57 8.43 -17.70
N ASN A 227 -16.36 8.66 -17.19
CA ASN A 227 -15.17 8.77 -18.01
C ASN A 227 -14.53 7.38 -18.20
N ARG A 228 -14.44 6.91 -19.45
CA ARG A 228 -13.87 5.60 -19.81
C ARG A 228 -12.40 5.46 -19.44
N LEU A 229 -11.61 6.55 -19.54
CA LEU A 229 -10.20 6.52 -19.14
C LEU A 229 -10.04 6.42 -17.62
N ALA A 230 -10.88 7.12 -16.84
CA ALA A 230 -10.88 7.02 -15.40
C ALA A 230 -11.18 5.58 -14.93
N TRP A 231 -12.14 4.91 -15.58
CA TRP A 231 -12.41 3.49 -15.32
C TRP A 231 -11.26 2.58 -15.73
N ALA A 232 -10.61 2.83 -16.87
CA ALA A 232 -9.44 2.04 -17.27
C ALA A 232 -8.30 2.16 -16.26
N VAL A 233 -8.00 3.37 -15.76
CA VAL A 233 -6.99 3.58 -14.70
C VAL A 233 -7.41 2.89 -13.40
N THR A 234 -8.69 2.98 -13.01
CA THR A 234 -9.24 2.37 -11.79
C THR A 234 -9.19 0.84 -11.84
N VAL A 235 -9.64 0.24 -12.95
CA VAL A 235 -9.63 -1.22 -13.11
C VAL A 235 -8.20 -1.74 -13.19
N PHE A 236 -7.31 -1.07 -13.92
CA PHE A 236 -5.89 -1.43 -13.95
C PHE A 236 -5.28 -1.40 -12.56
N PHE A 237 -5.51 -0.31 -11.81
CA PHE A 237 -5.03 -0.18 -10.44
C PHE A 237 -5.58 -1.30 -9.54
N GLY A 238 -6.85 -1.64 -9.68
CA GLY A 238 -7.49 -2.70 -8.91
C GLY A 238 -6.93 -4.09 -9.23
N LEU A 239 -6.79 -4.44 -10.52
CA LEU A 239 -6.29 -5.74 -10.95
C LEU A 239 -4.83 -5.97 -10.56
N GLN A 240 -3.96 -4.96 -10.74
CA GLN A 240 -2.57 -5.07 -10.29
C GLN A 240 -2.45 -5.19 -8.78
N SER A 241 -3.29 -4.47 -8.01
CA SER A 241 -3.33 -4.61 -6.55
C SER A 241 -3.89 -5.95 -6.12
N MET A 242 -4.91 -6.48 -6.82
CA MET A 242 -5.45 -7.82 -6.65
C MET A 242 -4.34 -8.87 -6.82
N PHE A 243 -3.61 -8.80 -7.93
CA PHE A 243 -2.48 -9.69 -8.18
C PHE A 243 -1.45 -9.63 -7.05
N ALA A 244 -1.05 -8.42 -6.63
CA ALA A 244 -0.07 -8.25 -5.55
C ALA A 244 -0.56 -8.84 -4.22
N TYR A 245 -1.82 -8.62 -3.83
CA TYR A 245 -2.35 -9.18 -2.57
C TYR A 245 -2.53 -10.69 -2.61
N VAL A 246 -2.90 -11.26 -3.76
CA VAL A 246 -2.94 -12.71 -3.92
C VAL A 246 -1.53 -13.28 -3.76
N MET A 247 -0.53 -12.71 -4.42
CA MET A 247 0.85 -13.18 -4.31
C MET A 247 1.39 -13.05 -2.88
N MET A 248 1.19 -11.93 -2.21
CA MET A 248 1.62 -11.73 -0.82
C MET A 248 0.97 -12.72 0.16
N GLY A 249 -0.31 -13.03 -0.03
CA GLY A 249 -1.07 -13.90 0.89
C GLY A 249 -0.95 -15.39 0.58
N TRP A 250 -0.90 -15.77 -0.70
CA TRP A 250 -1.09 -17.15 -1.12
C TRP A 250 0.09 -17.77 -1.86
N ALA A 251 1.00 -16.98 -2.47
CA ALA A 251 2.14 -17.55 -3.18
C ALA A 251 3.02 -18.46 -2.29
N PRO A 252 3.27 -18.13 -1.00
CA PRO A 252 3.99 -19.05 -0.12
C PRO A 252 3.31 -20.42 -0.01
N GLN A 253 1.98 -20.46 0.09
CA GLN A 253 1.22 -21.71 0.22
C GLN A 253 1.26 -22.54 -1.07
N VAL A 254 1.20 -21.88 -2.23
CA VAL A 254 1.34 -22.54 -3.55
C VAL A 254 2.75 -23.18 -3.68
N LEU A 255 3.79 -22.45 -3.25
CA LEU A 255 5.17 -22.94 -3.29
C LEU A 255 5.40 -24.08 -2.31
N ILE A 256 4.88 -23.99 -1.08
CA ILE A 256 4.95 -25.05 -0.07
C ILE A 256 4.23 -26.31 -0.58
N ALA A 257 3.06 -26.17 -1.18
CA ALA A 257 2.35 -27.31 -1.79
C ALA A 257 3.11 -27.93 -2.98
N ALA A 258 3.99 -27.18 -3.62
CA ALA A 258 4.91 -27.67 -4.66
C ALA A 258 6.18 -28.33 -4.11
N GLY A 259 6.32 -28.49 -2.78
CA GLY A 259 7.46 -29.12 -2.12
C GLY A 259 8.58 -28.18 -1.68
N VAL A 260 8.40 -26.86 -1.81
CA VAL A 260 9.35 -25.86 -1.31
C VAL A 260 9.24 -25.77 0.21
N SER A 261 10.35 -25.66 0.92
CA SER A 261 10.33 -25.48 2.38
C SER A 261 9.67 -24.14 2.77
N ARG A 262 9.09 -24.07 3.98
CA ARG A 262 8.44 -22.85 4.50
C ARG A 262 9.40 -21.64 4.50
N ALA A 263 10.64 -21.86 4.99
CA ALA A 263 11.65 -20.81 5.02
C ALA A 263 12.01 -20.30 3.61
N GLU A 264 12.15 -21.22 2.66
CA GLU A 264 12.47 -20.87 1.27
C GLU A 264 11.30 -20.18 0.57
N ALA A 265 10.06 -20.60 0.78
CA ALA A 265 8.86 -19.92 0.28
C ALA A 265 8.74 -18.49 0.85
N GLY A 266 9.09 -18.31 2.14
CA GLY A 266 9.21 -17.00 2.76
C GLY A 266 10.29 -16.12 2.11
N ALA A 267 11.48 -16.69 1.84
CA ALA A 267 12.57 -16.01 1.16
C ALA A 267 12.19 -15.60 -0.29
N MET A 268 11.52 -16.48 -1.03
CA MET A 268 11.02 -16.17 -2.37
C MET A 268 10.01 -15.01 -2.34
N THR A 269 9.08 -15.00 -1.40
CA THR A 269 8.11 -13.91 -1.22
C THR A 269 8.79 -12.60 -0.80
N ALA A 270 9.87 -12.68 -0.01
CA ALA A 270 10.70 -11.53 0.31
C ALA A 270 11.37 -10.95 -0.95
N VAL A 271 11.92 -11.80 -1.81
CA VAL A 271 12.51 -11.37 -3.10
C VAL A 271 11.44 -10.74 -4.00
N MET A 272 10.24 -11.31 -4.09
CA MET A 272 9.12 -10.69 -4.82
C MET A 272 8.86 -9.25 -4.35
N SER A 273 8.89 -9.00 -3.04
CA SER A 273 8.68 -7.66 -2.46
C SER A 273 9.86 -6.72 -2.72
N LEU A 274 11.10 -7.20 -2.60
CA LEU A 274 12.31 -6.41 -2.78
C LEU A 274 12.51 -5.95 -4.24
N ILE A 275 12.10 -6.73 -5.23
CA ILE A 275 12.14 -6.36 -6.65
C ILE A 275 11.35 -5.07 -6.92
N GLY A 276 10.31 -4.79 -6.14
CA GLY A 276 9.57 -3.54 -6.21
C GLY A 276 10.41 -2.29 -5.93
N VAL A 277 11.53 -2.40 -5.19
CA VAL A 277 12.41 -1.25 -4.87
C VAL A 277 13.10 -0.70 -6.12
N PRO A 278 13.91 -1.48 -6.87
CA PRO A 278 14.55 -0.96 -8.07
C PRO A 278 13.54 -0.55 -9.14
N LEU A 279 12.41 -1.25 -9.27
CA LEU A 279 11.37 -0.85 -10.21
C LEU A 279 10.76 0.51 -9.85
N SER A 280 10.52 0.80 -8.57
CA SER A 280 10.00 2.11 -8.16
C SER A 280 11.01 3.23 -8.33
N LEU A 281 12.30 2.97 -8.09
CA LEU A 281 13.35 4.00 -8.15
C LEU A 281 13.81 4.29 -9.58
N VAL A 282 13.77 3.30 -10.47
CA VAL A 282 14.31 3.41 -11.84
C VAL A 282 13.20 3.43 -12.89
N ILE A 283 12.34 2.42 -12.88
CA ILE A 283 11.37 2.22 -13.95
C ILE A 283 10.23 3.23 -13.90
N ALA A 284 9.70 3.56 -12.72
CA ALA A 284 8.61 4.50 -12.62
C ALA A 284 8.99 5.93 -13.09
N PRO A 285 10.16 6.51 -12.72
CA PRO A 285 10.62 7.78 -13.29
C PRO A 285 10.89 7.73 -14.79
N LEU A 286 11.47 6.62 -15.32
CA LEU A 286 11.70 6.45 -16.75
C LEU A 286 10.38 6.39 -17.53
N ALA A 287 9.41 5.62 -17.02
CA ALA A 287 8.09 5.54 -17.61
C ALA A 287 7.37 6.91 -17.59
N ALA A 288 7.52 7.68 -16.52
CA ALA A 288 6.90 9.00 -16.39
C ALA A 288 7.41 10.03 -17.42
N ARG A 289 8.64 9.88 -17.91
CA ARG A 289 9.23 10.76 -18.94
C ARG A 289 8.71 10.48 -20.34
N GLN A 290 8.09 9.32 -20.56
CA GLN A 290 7.59 8.94 -21.89
C GLN A 290 6.17 9.49 -22.11
N ARG A 291 5.80 9.74 -23.37
CA ARG A 291 4.45 10.18 -23.75
C ARG A 291 3.39 9.12 -23.44
N SER A 292 3.72 7.85 -23.61
CA SER A 292 2.82 6.72 -23.33
C SER A 292 3.46 5.76 -22.34
N GLN A 293 2.73 5.38 -21.30
CA GLN A 293 3.15 4.39 -20.33
C GLN A 293 2.68 2.97 -20.70
N SER A 294 1.88 2.82 -21.77
CA SER A 294 1.35 1.51 -22.20
C SER A 294 2.42 0.42 -22.35
N PRO A 295 3.60 0.66 -22.98
CA PRO A 295 4.62 -0.38 -23.12
C PRO A 295 5.11 -0.91 -21.77
N TRP A 296 5.27 -0.02 -20.75
CA TRP A 296 5.70 -0.40 -19.42
C TRP A 296 4.63 -1.21 -18.67
N LEU A 297 3.37 -0.74 -18.72
CA LEU A 297 2.25 -1.43 -18.06
C LEU A 297 2.04 -2.83 -18.66
N VAL A 298 2.09 -2.93 -19.98
CA VAL A 298 1.92 -4.20 -20.68
C VAL A 298 3.14 -5.10 -20.48
N GLY A 299 4.36 -4.59 -20.68
CA GLY A 299 5.59 -5.37 -20.58
C GLY A 299 5.78 -6.00 -19.19
N ILE A 300 5.63 -5.20 -18.11
CA ILE A 300 5.76 -5.69 -16.74
C ILE A 300 4.64 -6.69 -16.40
N SER A 301 3.40 -6.43 -16.83
CA SER A 301 2.30 -7.37 -16.64
C SER A 301 2.47 -8.67 -17.43
N ALA A 302 3.09 -8.62 -18.61
CA ALA A 302 3.41 -9.82 -19.40
C ALA A 302 4.44 -10.72 -18.70
N VAL A 303 5.41 -10.12 -17.99
CA VAL A 303 6.35 -10.90 -17.15
C VAL A 303 5.61 -11.63 -16.02
N ALA A 304 4.58 -11.01 -15.41
CA ALA A 304 3.73 -11.68 -14.44
C ALA A 304 2.99 -12.91 -15.01
N VAL A 305 2.54 -12.82 -16.28
CA VAL A 305 1.91 -13.97 -16.97
C VAL A 305 2.87 -15.14 -17.06
N ILE A 306 4.16 -14.89 -17.39
CA ILE A 306 5.19 -15.95 -17.46
C ILE A 306 5.30 -16.65 -16.09
N GLY A 307 5.39 -15.89 -15.01
CA GLY A 307 5.46 -16.45 -13.65
C GLY A 307 4.22 -17.25 -13.25
N LEU A 308 3.01 -16.73 -13.56
CA LEU A 308 1.75 -17.44 -13.28
C LEU A 308 1.60 -18.73 -14.09
N VAL A 309 1.97 -18.70 -15.37
CA VAL A 309 1.96 -19.90 -16.22
C VAL A 309 2.98 -20.92 -15.69
N GLY A 310 4.17 -20.46 -15.30
CA GLY A 310 5.20 -21.30 -14.67
C GLY A 310 4.70 -21.99 -13.40
N LEU A 311 4.06 -21.25 -12.49
CA LEU A 311 3.45 -21.84 -11.29
C LEU A 311 2.29 -22.80 -11.61
N LEU A 312 1.56 -22.55 -12.70
CA LEU A 312 0.43 -23.39 -13.09
C LEU A 312 0.88 -24.74 -13.70
N VAL A 313 1.91 -24.70 -14.53
CA VAL A 313 2.34 -25.86 -15.34
C VAL A 313 3.44 -26.65 -14.64
N ALA A 314 4.41 -25.98 -14.03
CA ALA A 314 5.61 -26.61 -13.47
C ALA A 314 6.10 -25.86 -12.20
N PRO A 315 5.31 -25.83 -11.10
CA PRO A 315 5.61 -25.01 -9.93
C PRO A 315 6.96 -25.39 -9.29
N ALA A 316 7.31 -26.69 -9.26
CA ALA A 316 8.54 -27.19 -8.66
C ALA A 316 9.79 -27.11 -9.57
N ALA A 317 9.63 -26.86 -10.88
CA ALA A 317 10.76 -26.91 -11.82
C ALA A 317 11.76 -25.76 -11.60
N LEU A 318 11.27 -24.53 -11.49
CA LEU A 318 12.10 -23.32 -11.40
C LEU A 318 11.46 -22.30 -10.42
N PRO A 319 11.25 -22.66 -9.13
CA PRO A 319 10.46 -21.85 -8.20
C PRO A 319 11.03 -20.44 -8.02
N TRP A 320 12.35 -20.28 -8.00
CA TRP A 320 12.99 -18.95 -7.94
C TRP A 320 12.76 -18.08 -9.17
N VAL A 321 12.70 -18.69 -10.36
CA VAL A 321 12.38 -17.94 -11.60
C VAL A 321 10.95 -17.44 -11.55
N TRP A 322 10.03 -18.28 -11.08
CA TRP A 322 8.64 -17.87 -10.90
C TRP A 322 8.51 -16.76 -9.86
N ALA A 323 9.21 -16.85 -8.74
CA ALA A 323 9.25 -15.81 -7.73
C ALA A 323 9.75 -14.47 -8.30
N VAL A 324 10.86 -14.47 -9.05
CA VAL A 324 11.41 -13.26 -9.66
C VAL A 324 10.45 -12.65 -10.69
N THR A 325 9.89 -13.46 -11.59
CA THR A 325 8.96 -12.96 -12.63
C THR A 325 7.67 -12.41 -12.02
N LEU A 326 7.13 -13.05 -10.99
CA LEU A 326 5.97 -12.54 -10.24
C LEU A 326 6.30 -11.24 -9.49
N GLY A 327 7.49 -11.16 -8.87
CA GLY A 327 7.98 -9.95 -8.22
C GLY A 327 8.14 -8.76 -9.19
N ILE A 328 8.66 -9.01 -10.39
CA ILE A 328 8.69 -7.99 -11.46
C ILE A 328 7.27 -7.54 -11.78
N GLY A 329 6.33 -8.48 -11.94
CA GLY A 329 4.91 -8.17 -12.20
C GLY A 329 4.26 -7.31 -11.11
N MET A 330 4.56 -7.57 -9.83
CA MET A 330 4.09 -6.74 -8.71
C MET A 330 4.68 -5.33 -8.76
N GLY A 331 5.85 -5.16 -9.34
CA GLY A 331 6.54 -3.87 -9.50
C GLY A 331 5.87 -2.88 -10.46
N VAL A 332 4.74 -3.20 -11.06
CA VAL A 332 3.95 -2.25 -11.86
C VAL A 332 3.23 -1.19 -11.01
N PHE A 333 3.07 -1.43 -9.71
CA PHE A 333 2.34 -0.55 -8.78
C PHE A 333 2.79 0.92 -8.79
N PRO A 334 4.10 1.27 -8.73
CA PRO A 334 4.53 2.67 -8.78
C PRO A 334 4.11 3.38 -10.06
N ILE A 335 4.11 2.67 -11.20
CA ILE A 335 3.65 3.24 -12.48
C ILE A 335 2.13 3.44 -12.44
N ALA A 336 1.38 2.49 -11.87
CA ALA A 336 -0.07 2.59 -11.70
C ALA A 336 -0.48 3.82 -10.87
N VAL A 337 0.27 4.15 -9.83
CA VAL A 337 0.07 5.39 -9.05
C VAL A 337 0.46 6.63 -9.86
N THR A 338 1.56 6.56 -10.59
CA THR A 338 2.06 7.69 -11.39
C THR A 338 1.11 8.08 -12.51
N ILE A 339 0.48 7.12 -13.20
CA ILE A 339 -0.48 7.42 -14.28
C ILE A 339 -1.72 8.16 -13.78
N ILE A 340 -2.10 8.06 -12.51
CA ILE A 340 -3.19 8.85 -11.92
C ILE A 340 -2.89 10.34 -12.11
N SER A 341 -1.69 10.78 -11.78
CA SER A 341 -1.28 12.18 -11.94
C SER A 341 -1.04 12.55 -13.40
N LEU A 342 -0.49 11.63 -14.23
CA LEU A 342 -0.20 11.90 -15.64
C LEU A 342 -1.44 11.94 -16.54
N ARG A 343 -2.59 11.45 -16.08
CA ARG A 343 -3.88 11.44 -16.83
C ARG A 343 -4.82 12.56 -16.43
N THR A 344 -4.37 13.50 -15.62
CA THR A 344 -5.15 14.62 -15.12
C THR A 344 -4.49 15.95 -15.47
N ARG A 345 -5.29 16.98 -15.70
CA ARG A 345 -4.79 18.34 -16.02
C ARG A 345 -4.80 19.25 -14.80
N THR A 346 -5.70 19.02 -13.87
CA THR A 346 -5.86 19.85 -12.68
C THR A 346 -5.62 19.08 -11.40
N PRO A 347 -5.19 19.74 -10.31
CA PRO A 347 -5.08 19.10 -9.00
C PRO A 347 -6.42 18.52 -8.49
N ALA A 348 -7.55 19.13 -8.89
CA ALA A 348 -8.89 18.65 -8.54
C ALA A 348 -9.18 17.30 -9.21
N ASP A 349 -8.91 17.17 -10.52
CA ASP A 349 -9.06 15.91 -11.26
C ASP A 349 -8.14 14.83 -10.68
N THR A 350 -6.90 15.20 -10.33
CA THR A 350 -5.94 14.25 -9.71
C THR A 350 -6.48 13.68 -8.40
N ARG A 351 -7.01 14.55 -7.53
CA ARG A 351 -7.62 14.09 -6.27
C ARG A 351 -8.80 13.16 -6.53
N GLN A 352 -9.68 13.52 -7.47
CA GLN A 352 -10.87 12.73 -7.79
C GLN A 352 -10.51 11.37 -8.41
N LEU A 353 -9.59 11.34 -9.39
CA LEU A 353 -9.12 10.10 -10.00
C LEU A 353 -8.38 9.22 -8.98
N SER A 354 -7.57 9.81 -8.11
CA SER A 354 -6.88 9.09 -7.04
C SER A 354 -7.87 8.44 -6.06
N THR A 355 -8.90 9.18 -5.63
CA THR A 355 -9.94 8.64 -4.75
C THR A 355 -10.70 7.51 -5.43
N MET A 356 -11.07 7.66 -6.71
CA MET A 356 -11.76 6.64 -7.47
C MET A 356 -10.87 5.40 -7.66
N SER A 357 -9.64 5.58 -8.11
CA SER A 357 -8.73 4.48 -8.43
C SER A 357 -8.30 3.71 -7.19
N GLN A 358 -7.95 4.41 -6.10
CA GLN A 358 -7.53 3.75 -4.88
C GLN A 358 -8.72 3.22 -4.07
N GLY A 359 -9.82 3.97 -3.94
CA GLY A 359 -11.02 3.51 -3.23
C GLY A 359 -11.64 2.29 -3.89
N ILE A 360 -12.15 2.45 -5.13
CA ILE A 360 -12.81 1.36 -5.87
C ILE A 360 -11.81 0.27 -6.24
N GLY A 361 -10.58 0.65 -6.65
CA GLY A 361 -9.56 -0.30 -7.06
C GLY A 361 -9.13 -1.23 -5.92
N TYR A 362 -8.94 -0.74 -4.70
CA TYR A 362 -8.61 -1.61 -3.56
C TYR A 362 -9.79 -2.49 -3.13
N LEU A 363 -11.04 -2.03 -3.26
CA LEU A 363 -12.20 -2.90 -3.06
C LEU A 363 -12.24 -4.04 -4.08
N LEU A 364 -11.94 -3.74 -5.36
CA LEU A 364 -11.77 -4.76 -6.39
C LEU A 364 -10.61 -5.71 -6.04
N ALA A 365 -9.49 -5.17 -5.56
CA ALA A 365 -8.33 -5.96 -5.18
C ALA A 365 -8.61 -6.96 -4.04
N ALA A 366 -9.47 -6.61 -3.10
CA ALA A 366 -9.86 -7.49 -1.99
C ALA A 366 -10.60 -8.76 -2.44
N VAL A 367 -11.29 -8.69 -3.60
CA VAL A 367 -12.00 -9.84 -4.18
C VAL A 367 -11.02 -10.96 -4.57
N GLY A 368 -9.80 -10.62 -5.01
CA GLY A 368 -8.82 -11.60 -5.49
C GLY A 368 -8.42 -12.65 -4.46
N PRO A 369 -7.81 -12.26 -3.30
CA PRO A 369 -7.44 -13.21 -2.26
C PRO A 369 -8.62 -14.03 -1.74
N LEU A 370 -9.82 -13.40 -1.67
CA LEU A 370 -11.05 -14.07 -1.26
C LEU A 370 -11.42 -15.20 -2.24
N LEU A 371 -11.54 -14.88 -3.53
CA LEU A 371 -11.87 -15.87 -4.57
C LEU A 371 -10.79 -16.94 -4.70
N PHE A 372 -9.52 -16.55 -4.59
CA PHE A 372 -8.38 -17.45 -4.68
C PHE A 372 -8.46 -18.57 -3.63
N GLY A 373 -8.69 -18.21 -2.38
CA GLY A 373 -8.80 -19.19 -1.30
C GLY A 373 -10.11 -19.97 -1.32
N ILE A 374 -11.25 -19.38 -1.71
CA ILE A 374 -12.52 -20.11 -1.88
C ILE A 374 -12.37 -21.17 -2.97
N LEU A 375 -11.82 -20.82 -4.13
CA LEU A 375 -11.61 -21.77 -5.22
C LEU A 375 -10.68 -22.91 -4.80
N HIS A 376 -9.59 -22.62 -4.10
CA HIS A 376 -8.74 -23.66 -3.53
C HIS A 376 -9.52 -24.60 -2.59
N GLY A 377 -10.32 -24.04 -1.69
CA GLY A 377 -11.11 -24.81 -0.73
C GLY A 377 -12.17 -25.71 -1.38
N VAL A 378 -12.77 -25.27 -2.51
CA VAL A 378 -13.79 -26.03 -3.23
C VAL A 378 -13.17 -27.09 -4.16
N THR A 379 -12.06 -26.74 -4.83
CA THR A 379 -11.45 -27.63 -5.85
C THR A 379 -10.37 -28.55 -5.28
N GLY A 380 -9.88 -28.30 -4.07
CA GLY A 380 -8.80 -29.04 -3.44
C GLY A 380 -7.42 -28.85 -4.09
N GLY A 381 -7.31 -27.94 -5.09
CA GLY A 381 -6.09 -27.69 -5.84
C GLY A 381 -5.86 -26.21 -6.14
N TRP A 382 -4.65 -25.86 -6.62
CA TRP A 382 -4.28 -24.47 -6.93
C TRP A 382 -4.59 -24.06 -8.39
N THR A 383 -4.90 -25.02 -9.26
CA THR A 383 -5.08 -24.77 -10.71
C THR A 383 -6.18 -23.75 -11.00
N ALA A 384 -7.38 -23.92 -10.42
CA ALA A 384 -8.48 -23.00 -10.63
C ALA A 384 -8.20 -21.62 -10.05
N SER A 385 -7.56 -21.57 -8.87
CA SER A 385 -7.17 -20.33 -8.21
C SER A 385 -6.12 -19.56 -9.00
N LEU A 386 -5.10 -20.22 -9.55
CA LEU A 386 -4.09 -19.60 -10.41
C LEU A 386 -4.67 -19.17 -11.76
N ALA A 387 -5.58 -19.95 -12.34
CA ALA A 387 -6.22 -19.64 -13.62
C ALA A 387 -7.06 -18.36 -13.56
N ILE A 388 -7.80 -18.11 -12.47
CA ILE A 388 -8.58 -16.86 -12.32
C ILE A 388 -7.67 -15.64 -12.18
N VAL A 389 -6.53 -15.77 -11.49
CA VAL A 389 -5.54 -14.69 -11.38
C VAL A 389 -4.88 -14.44 -12.72
N LEU A 390 -4.54 -15.49 -13.47
CA LEU A 390 -3.98 -15.39 -14.82
C LEU A 390 -4.96 -14.67 -15.76
N ALA A 391 -6.25 -15.01 -15.71
CA ALA A 391 -7.28 -14.31 -16.45
C ALA A 391 -7.38 -12.83 -16.05
N GLY A 392 -7.32 -12.54 -14.76
CA GLY A 392 -7.28 -11.16 -14.22
C GLY A 392 -6.08 -10.36 -14.76
N VAL A 393 -4.87 -10.96 -14.78
CA VAL A 393 -3.68 -10.32 -15.34
C VAL A 393 -3.80 -10.20 -16.86
N GLY A 394 -4.46 -11.13 -17.56
CA GLY A 394 -4.81 -11.00 -18.97
C GLY A 394 -5.68 -9.77 -19.25
N VAL A 395 -6.72 -9.55 -18.44
CA VAL A 395 -7.54 -8.33 -18.51
C VAL A 395 -6.69 -7.09 -18.15
N GLN A 396 -5.80 -7.17 -17.15
CA GLN A 396 -4.88 -6.10 -16.78
C GLN A 396 -4.00 -5.65 -17.95
N LEU A 397 -3.49 -6.58 -18.76
CA LEU A 397 -2.71 -6.27 -19.98
C LEU A 397 -3.51 -5.40 -20.94
N VAL A 398 -4.73 -5.81 -21.26
CA VAL A 398 -5.62 -5.09 -22.18
C VAL A 398 -5.95 -3.70 -21.64
N VAL A 399 -6.39 -3.63 -20.38
CA VAL A 399 -6.76 -2.37 -19.71
C VAL A 399 -5.53 -1.47 -19.57
N GLY A 400 -4.36 -2.02 -19.25
CA GLY A 400 -3.09 -1.30 -19.16
C GLY A 400 -2.67 -0.64 -20.47
N ALA A 401 -2.90 -1.31 -21.59
CA ALA A 401 -2.67 -0.73 -22.92
C ALA A 401 -3.52 0.53 -23.16
N PHE A 402 -4.76 0.58 -22.63
CA PHE A 402 -5.62 1.77 -22.72
C PHE A 402 -5.28 2.84 -21.70
N ALA A 403 -5.08 2.47 -20.42
CA ALA A 403 -4.79 3.38 -19.33
C ALA A 403 -3.45 4.13 -19.51
N GLY A 404 -2.47 3.47 -20.15
CA GLY A 404 -1.16 4.04 -20.45
C GLY A 404 -1.10 4.99 -21.65
N ARG A 405 -2.16 5.14 -22.45
CA ARG A 405 -2.18 6.06 -23.61
C ARG A 405 -2.14 7.52 -23.19
N HIS A 406 -1.51 8.37 -23.99
CA HIS A 406 -1.44 9.80 -23.73
C HIS A 406 -2.81 10.48 -23.98
N ARG A 407 -3.68 10.40 -22.98
CA ARG A 407 -5.02 11.03 -22.96
C ARG A 407 -5.28 11.55 -21.55
N TYR A 408 -6.21 12.48 -21.41
CA TYR A 408 -6.60 13.07 -20.13
C TYR A 408 -8.08 12.78 -19.84
N VAL A 409 -8.42 12.68 -18.54
CA VAL A 409 -9.80 12.51 -18.06
C VAL A 409 -10.59 13.83 -18.15
#